data_2554cce88c55ad48e63314aa7366d8dd
#
_entry.id   2554cce88c55ad48e63314aa7366d8dd
#
_cell.length_a   1.000
_cell.length_b   1.000
_cell.length_c   1.000
_cell.angle_alpha   90.00
_cell.angle_beta   90.00
_cell.angle_gamma   90.00
#
_symmetry.space_group_name_H-M   'P 1'
#
loop_
_entity.id
_entity.type
_entity.pdbx_description
1 polymer ?
#
loop_
_entity_poly.entity_id
_entity_poly.type
_entity_poly.pdbx_seq_one_letter_code
_entity_poly.pdbx_strand_id
1 'polypeptide(L)'
;MLQRDELFPWLTIEQNAVLPLKINKKFFKDRIAYVDELLNKYGLSEFKKSYPFELSGGMRQRAALIRTLSANPDLLLLDEPFSALDYQTRLNVCDDVYKIIKDEGKTAILVTHDISEAISLADKVIVLTARPASVYSINEIDLDKKLTPLQRREQPQFSLWFEKLWRELNA
;
A
#
# COMPACT_ATOMS: atom_id res chain seq x y z
N MET A 1 5.06 4.80 4.43
CA MET A 1 3.80 4.53 5.16
C MET A 1 4.14 3.54 6.25
N LEU A 2 3.77 3.81 7.49
CA LEU A 2 4.14 3.00 8.65
C LEU A 2 3.13 1.85 8.84
N GLN A 3 3.44 0.91 9.72
CA GLN A 3 2.64 -0.28 10.06
C GLN A 3 1.18 0.06 10.46
N ARG A 4 0.93 1.26 10.97
CA ARG A 4 -0.41 1.80 11.20
C ARG A 4 -0.67 2.94 10.23
N ASP A 5 -1.96 3.29 10.04
CA ASP A 5 -2.35 4.39 9.15
C ASP A 5 -1.79 5.75 9.58
N GLU A 6 -1.49 5.89 10.89
CA GLU A 6 -0.89 7.09 11.50
C GLU A 6 -1.61 8.40 11.10
N LEU A 7 -2.90 8.30 10.81
CA LEU A 7 -3.74 9.48 10.60
C LEU A 7 -3.89 10.23 11.92
N PHE A 8 -3.80 11.56 11.86
CA PHE A 8 -4.03 12.39 13.03
C PHE A 8 -5.52 12.37 13.39
N PRO A 9 -5.89 11.83 14.58
CA PRO A 9 -7.30 11.63 14.94
C PRO A 9 -8.10 12.92 15.13
N TRP A 10 -7.42 14.05 15.34
CA TRP A 10 -8.03 15.37 15.47
C TRP A 10 -8.14 16.15 14.16
N LEU A 11 -7.67 15.60 13.06
CA LEU A 11 -7.81 16.16 11.72
C LEU A 11 -8.83 15.36 10.91
N THR A 12 -9.57 16.04 10.04
CA THR A 12 -10.42 15.37 9.06
C THR A 12 -9.59 14.62 8.03
N ILE A 13 -10.22 13.76 7.23
CA ILE A 13 -9.55 13.00 6.16
C ILE A 13 -8.91 13.94 5.15
N GLU A 14 -9.60 14.98 4.71
CA GLU A 14 -9.05 15.99 3.81
C GLU A 14 -7.85 16.72 4.45
N GLN A 15 -7.96 17.10 5.71
CA GLN A 15 -6.87 17.76 6.43
C GLN A 15 -5.64 16.85 6.59
N ASN A 16 -5.85 15.56 6.86
CA ASN A 16 -4.78 14.56 6.86
C ASN A 16 -4.13 14.44 5.48
N ALA A 17 -4.93 14.33 4.43
CA ALA A 17 -4.45 14.15 3.05
C ALA A 17 -3.59 15.33 2.56
N VAL A 18 -3.94 16.57 2.90
CA VAL A 18 -3.19 17.77 2.48
C VAL A 18 -2.05 18.15 3.44
N LEU A 19 -1.91 17.47 4.57
CA LEU A 19 -0.92 17.82 5.59
C LEU A 19 0.53 17.88 5.07
N PRO A 20 1.02 16.93 4.25
CA PRO A 20 2.37 17.01 3.69
C PRO A 20 2.60 18.26 2.85
N LEU A 21 1.57 18.76 2.15
CA LEU A 21 1.66 19.99 1.36
C LEU A 21 1.85 21.22 2.26
N LYS A 22 1.16 21.25 3.41
CA LYS A 22 1.31 22.34 4.40
C LYS A 22 2.70 22.36 4.99
N ILE A 23 3.22 21.20 5.41
CA ILE A 23 4.54 21.06 6.02
C ILE A 23 5.64 21.48 5.03
N ASN A 24 5.56 21.03 3.79
CA ASN A 24 6.55 21.30 2.75
C ASN A 24 6.39 22.68 2.10
N LYS A 25 5.48 23.54 2.56
CA LYS A 25 5.15 24.85 1.99
C LYS A 25 4.78 24.78 0.48
N LYS A 26 4.27 23.62 0.03
CA LYS A 26 3.81 23.35 -1.35
C LYS A 26 2.29 23.37 -1.45
N PHE A 27 1.65 24.23 -0.67
CA PHE A 27 0.19 24.36 -0.60
C PHE A 27 -0.34 25.22 -1.77
N PHE A 28 -0.12 24.74 -2.99
CA PHE A 28 -0.61 25.40 -4.21
C PHE A 28 -1.97 24.83 -4.63
N LYS A 29 -2.77 25.64 -5.32
CA LYS A 29 -4.13 25.25 -5.78
C LYS A 29 -4.13 23.93 -6.55
N ASP A 30 -3.18 23.75 -7.47
CA ASP A 30 -3.08 22.55 -8.31
C ASP A 30 -2.82 21.28 -7.47
N ARG A 31 -2.03 21.40 -6.41
CA ARG A 31 -1.74 20.28 -5.50
C ARG A 31 -2.93 19.92 -4.63
N ILE A 32 -3.67 20.92 -4.17
CA ILE A 32 -4.92 20.69 -3.40
C ILE A 32 -5.95 20.03 -4.32
N ALA A 33 -6.09 20.51 -5.56
CA ALA A 33 -6.98 19.90 -6.54
C ALA A 33 -6.62 18.45 -6.85
N TYR A 34 -5.34 18.13 -6.96
CA TYR A 34 -4.86 16.76 -7.13
C TYR A 34 -5.23 15.86 -5.94
N VAL A 35 -5.06 16.35 -4.70
CA VAL A 35 -5.48 15.57 -3.50
C VAL A 35 -6.99 15.37 -3.49
N ASP A 36 -7.76 16.38 -3.88
CA ASP A 36 -9.20 16.28 -4.01
C ASP A 36 -9.62 15.23 -5.04
N GLU A 37 -8.94 15.20 -6.19
CA GLU A 37 -9.12 14.19 -7.22
C GLU A 37 -8.81 12.78 -6.71
N LEU A 38 -7.70 12.59 -5.99
CA LEU A 38 -7.36 11.30 -5.38
C LEU A 38 -8.44 10.84 -4.40
N LEU A 39 -8.94 11.73 -3.52
CA LEU A 39 -10.00 11.40 -2.57
C LEU A 39 -11.30 10.99 -3.29
N ASN A 40 -11.63 11.68 -4.39
CA ASN A 40 -12.80 11.34 -5.20
C ASN A 40 -12.60 10.01 -5.93
N LYS A 41 -11.48 9.82 -6.62
CA LYS A 41 -11.15 8.65 -7.43
C LYS A 41 -11.13 7.35 -6.60
N TYR A 42 -10.67 7.45 -5.34
CA TYR A 42 -10.50 6.28 -4.47
C TYR A 42 -11.58 6.14 -3.38
N GLY A 43 -12.76 6.72 -3.63
CA GLY A 43 -13.99 6.45 -2.86
C GLY A 43 -14.03 7.09 -1.47
N LEU A 44 -13.35 8.22 -1.28
CA LEU A 44 -13.36 8.97 -0.02
C LEU A 44 -14.04 10.35 -0.15
N SER A 45 -14.76 10.59 -1.25
CA SER A 45 -15.44 11.86 -1.55
C SER A 45 -16.38 12.32 -0.42
N GLU A 46 -17.25 11.42 0.04
CA GLU A 46 -18.24 11.72 1.07
C GLU A 46 -17.65 11.81 2.48
N PHE A 47 -16.42 11.26 2.66
CA PHE A 47 -15.73 11.18 3.94
C PHE A 47 -14.67 12.25 4.15
N LYS A 48 -14.55 13.23 3.25
CA LYS A 48 -13.53 14.30 3.33
C LYS A 48 -13.55 15.04 4.66
N LYS A 49 -14.76 15.27 5.19
CA LYS A 49 -14.99 16.01 6.45
C LYS A 49 -15.05 15.09 7.68
N SER A 50 -15.06 13.78 7.50
CA SER A 50 -15.05 12.80 8.58
C SER A 50 -13.69 12.72 9.24
N TYR A 51 -13.67 12.26 10.49
CA TYR A 51 -12.46 11.98 11.25
C TYR A 51 -12.06 10.50 11.08
N PRO A 52 -10.77 10.14 11.33
CA PRO A 52 -10.29 8.77 11.15
C PRO A 52 -11.09 7.69 11.89
N PHE A 53 -11.61 7.98 13.09
CA PHE A 53 -12.39 7.03 13.87
C PHE A 53 -13.79 6.72 13.29
N GLU A 54 -14.26 7.53 12.33
CA GLU A 54 -15.54 7.32 11.63
C GLU A 54 -15.38 6.41 10.40
N LEU A 55 -14.14 6.06 10.02
CA LEU A 55 -13.82 5.28 8.82
C LEU A 55 -13.54 3.81 9.16
N SER A 56 -13.83 2.92 8.20
CA SER A 56 -13.36 1.53 8.26
C SER A 56 -11.83 1.45 8.16
N GLY A 57 -11.23 0.32 8.56
CA GLY A 57 -9.79 0.10 8.45
C GLY A 57 -9.25 0.31 7.03
N GLY A 58 -9.93 -0.23 6.02
CA GLY A 58 -9.55 -0.06 4.62
C GLY A 58 -9.67 1.38 4.12
N MET A 59 -10.69 2.11 4.56
CA MET A 59 -10.83 3.53 4.23
C MET A 59 -9.68 4.36 4.83
N ARG A 60 -9.31 4.08 6.09
CA ARG A 60 -8.16 4.74 6.73
C ARG A 60 -6.86 4.45 5.98
N GLN A 61 -6.67 3.20 5.53
CA GLN A 61 -5.48 2.80 4.79
C GLN A 61 -5.36 3.54 3.45
N ARG A 62 -6.47 3.66 2.69
CA ARG A 62 -6.52 4.47 1.48
C ARG A 62 -6.23 5.96 1.77
N ALA A 63 -6.80 6.52 2.82
CA ALA A 63 -6.54 7.90 3.22
C ALA A 63 -5.07 8.15 3.56
N ALA A 64 -4.43 7.21 4.27
CA ALA A 64 -3.00 7.27 4.60
C ALA A 64 -2.11 7.19 3.35
N LEU A 65 -2.48 6.34 2.38
CA LEU A 65 -1.77 6.25 1.10
C LEU A 65 -1.93 7.55 0.30
N ILE A 66 -3.15 8.11 0.21
CA ILE A 66 -3.41 9.39 -0.46
C ILE A 66 -2.60 10.52 0.20
N ARG A 67 -2.53 10.56 1.53
CA ARG A 67 -1.66 11.50 2.25
C ARG A 67 -0.20 11.37 1.82
N THR A 68 0.30 10.15 1.66
CA THR A 68 1.68 9.92 1.19
C THR A 68 1.86 10.37 -0.26
N LEU A 69 0.90 10.06 -1.14
CA LEU A 69 0.90 10.45 -2.55
C LEU A 69 0.79 11.96 -2.76
N SER A 70 0.16 12.70 -1.83
CA SER A 70 0.01 14.15 -1.92
C SER A 70 1.36 14.87 -2.06
N ALA A 71 2.42 14.33 -1.43
CA ALA A 71 3.78 14.84 -1.57
C ALA A 71 4.39 14.58 -2.95
N ASN A 72 3.74 13.78 -3.81
CA ASN A 72 4.20 13.32 -5.11
C ASN A 72 5.58 12.66 -5.07
N PRO A 73 5.77 11.62 -4.26
CA PRO A 73 7.05 10.93 -4.17
C PRO A 73 7.32 10.11 -5.44
N ASP A 74 8.60 9.92 -5.78
CA ASP A 74 9.03 8.99 -6.83
C ASP A 74 9.00 7.54 -6.34
N LEU A 75 9.24 7.33 -5.04
CA LEU A 75 9.31 6.03 -4.39
C LEU A 75 8.41 6.01 -3.14
N LEU A 76 7.57 5.00 -3.05
CA LEU A 76 6.75 4.71 -1.87
C LEU A 76 7.44 3.64 -1.00
N LEU A 77 7.57 3.89 0.29
CA LEU A 77 8.01 2.90 1.26
C LEU A 77 6.81 2.49 2.11
N LEU A 78 6.45 1.21 2.04
CA LEU A 78 5.31 0.61 2.73
C LEU A 78 5.85 -0.44 3.71
N ASP A 79 5.72 -0.17 5.00
CA ASP A 79 6.20 -1.06 6.07
C ASP A 79 5.00 -1.74 6.73
N GLU A 80 4.82 -3.03 6.45
CA GLU A 80 3.71 -3.86 6.93
C GLU A 80 2.32 -3.18 6.85
N PRO A 81 1.94 -2.59 5.71
CA PRO A 81 0.78 -1.70 5.64
C PRO A 81 -0.56 -2.38 5.93
N PHE A 82 -0.62 -3.71 5.92
CA PHE A 82 -1.86 -4.47 6.06
C PHE A 82 -1.95 -5.27 7.37
N SER A 83 -0.91 -5.25 8.20
CA SER A 83 -0.82 -6.11 9.40
C SER A 83 -1.90 -5.87 10.45
N ALA A 84 -2.47 -4.65 10.51
CA ALA A 84 -3.53 -4.27 11.46
C ALA A 84 -4.95 -4.60 10.97
N LEU A 85 -5.10 -5.22 9.78
CA LEU A 85 -6.39 -5.52 9.17
C LEU A 85 -6.77 -7.00 9.38
N ASP A 86 -8.08 -7.25 9.53
CA ASP A 86 -8.61 -8.61 9.43
C ASP A 86 -8.42 -9.19 8.03
N TYR A 87 -8.48 -10.51 7.90
CA TYR A 87 -8.13 -11.21 6.66
C TYR A 87 -8.94 -10.74 5.46
N GLN A 88 -10.27 -10.61 5.59
CA GLN A 88 -11.14 -10.23 4.47
C GLN A 88 -10.92 -8.78 4.04
N THR A 89 -10.84 -7.87 5.00
CA THR A 89 -10.51 -6.46 4.73
C THR A 89 -9.14 -6.34 4.08
N ARG A 90 -8.15 -7.11 4.54
CA ARG A 90 -6.79 -7.13 4.00
C ARG A 90 -6.77 -7.47 2.52
N LEU A 91 -7.49 -8.51 2.07
CA LEU A 91 -7.57 -8.88 0.66
C LEU A 91 -8.06 -7.72 -0.22
N ASN A 92 -9.16 -7.09 0.19
CA ASN A 92 -9.75 -5.99 -0.56
C ASN A 92 -8.82 -4.76 -0.59
N VAL A 93 -8.17 -4.45 0.54
CA VAL A 93 -7.26 -3.31 0.64
C VAL A 93 -5.98 -3.54 -0.15
N CYS A 94 -5.47 -4.77 -0.25
CA CYS A 94 -4.36 -5.12 -1.13
C CYS A 94 -4.68 -4.77 -2.59
N ASP A 95 -5.87 -5.13 -3.07
CA ASP A 95 -6.32 -4.81 -4.43
C ASP A 95 -6.42 -3.28 -4.64
N ASP A 96 -7.02 -2.57 -3.68
CA ASP A 96 -7.15 -1.11 -3.72
C ASP A 96 -5.78 -0.42 -3.77
N VAL A 97 -4.86 -0.79 -2.88
CA VAL A 97 -3.51 -0.21 -2.78
C VAL A 97 -2.70 -0.50 -4.04
N TYR A 98 -2.73 -1.72 -4.55
CA TYR A 98 -2.08 -2.10 -5.80
C TYR A 98 -2.57 -1.24 -6.96
N LYS A 99 -3.90 -1.12 -7.10
CA LYS A 99 -4.52 -0.29 -8.13
C LYS A 99 -4.09 1.17 -8.02
N ILE A 100 -4.11 1.74 -6.81
CA ILE A 100 -3.68 3.13 -6.58
C ILE A 100 -2.23 3.33 -7.02
N ILE A 101 -1.31 2.43 -6.63
CA ILE A 101 0.11 2.53 -6.98
C ILE A 101 0.32 2.45 -8.49
N LYS A 102 -0.38 1.54 -9.16
CA LYS A 102 -0.30 1.37 -10.62
C LYS A 102 -0.92 2.54 -11.38
N ASP A 103 -2.09 3.00 -10.98
CA ASP A 103 -2.79 4.12 -11.62
C ASP A 103 -1.98 5.44 -11.53
N GLU A 104 -1.31 5.65 -10.39
CA GLU A 104 -0.47 6.83 -10.16
C GLU A 104 0.97 6.66 -10.70
N GLY A 105 1.27 5.51 -11.34
CA GLY A 105 2.57 5.25 -11.97
C GLY A 105 3.75 5.28 -11.00
N LYS A 106 3.54 4.85 -9.73
CA LYS A 106 4.55 4.93 -8.68
C LYS A 106 5.34 3.64 -8.54
N THR A 107 6.61 3.77 -8.16
CA THR A 107 7.43 2.66 -7.66
C THR A 107 7.19 2.51 -6.16
N ALA A 108 7.06 1.25 -5.69
CA ALA A 108 6.89 0.97 -4.28
C ALA A 108 7.85 -0.12 -3.79
N ILE A 109 8.35 0.04 -2.57
CA ILE A 109 9.00 -1.02 -1.79
C ILE A 109 8.05 -1.39 -0.66
N LEU A 110 7.64 -2.64 -0.63
CA LEU A 110 6.78 -3.22 0.40
C LEU A 110 7.64 -4.11 1.30
N VAL A 111 7.61 -3.84 2.60
CA VAL A 111 8.13 -4.75 3.63
C VAL A 111 6.95 -5.50 4.22
N THR A 112 6.98 -6.82 4.19
CA THR A 112 5.95 -7.69 4.77
C THR A 112 6.55 -9.01 5.19
N HIS A 113 5.95 -9.64 6.19
CA HIS A 113 6.23 -11.02 6.58
C HIS A 113 5.22 -12.02 5.98
N ASP A 114 4.20 -11.54 5.26
CA ASP A 114 3.21 -12.38 4.58
C ASP A 114 3.66 -12.68 3.15
N ILE A 115 4.02 -13.96 2.92
CA ILE A 115 4.47 -14.46 1.61
C ILE A 115 3.40 -14.23 0.54
N SER A 116 2.12 -14.39 0.89
CA SER A 116 1.02 -14.22 -0.06
C SER A 116 0.86 -12.76 -0.50
N GLU A 117 1.08 -11.81 0.40
CA GLU A 117 1.13 -10.39 0.05
C GLU A 117 2.30 -10.10 -0.89
N ALA A 118 3.50 -10.58 -0.55
CA ALA A 118 4.69 -10.38 -1.36
C ALA A 118 4.50 -10.89 -2.80
N ILE A 119 4.00 -12.11 -2.97
CA ILE A 119 3.78 -12.71 -4.30
C ILE A 119 2.69 -11.97 -5.07
N SER A 120 1.57 -11.65 -4.41
CA SER A 120 0.42 -11.06 -5.11
C SER A 120 0.62 -9.61 -5.52
N LEU A 121 1.43 -8.84 -4.78
CA LEU A 121 1.62 -7.40 -5.01
C LEU A 121 2.87 -7.06 -5.81
N ALA A 122 3.96 -7.81 -5.63
CA ALA A 122 5.26 -7.42 -6.16
C ALA A 122 5.52 -7.92 -7.59
N ASP A 123 6.36 -7.18 -8.30
CA ASP A 123 7.01 -7.64 -9.53
C ASP A 123 8.32 -8.40 -9.19
N LYS A 124 8.91 -8.09 -8.02
CA LYS A 124 10.18 -8.69 -7.56
C LYS A 124 10.14 -8.84 -6.03
N VAL A 125 10.48 -10.02 -5.53
CA VAL A 125 10.57 -10.32 -4.09
C VAL A 125 12.02 -10.54 -3.70
N ILE A 126 12.45 -9.81 -2.67
CA ILE A 126 13.79 -9.95 -2.07
C ILE A 126 13.60 -10.64 -0.72
N VAL A 127 14.23 -11.79 -0.57
CA VAL A 127 14.27 -12.53 0.71
C VAL A 127 15.51 -12.14 1.49
N LEU A 128 15.33 -11.85 2.77
CA LEU A 128 16.42 -11.49 3.68
C LEU A 128 16.69 -12.63 4.66
N THR A 129 17.98 -12.81 5.01
CA THR A 129 18.39 -13.75 6.06
C THR A 129 17.99 -13.25 7.46
N ALA A 130 18.09 -14.13 8.46
CA ALA A 130 18.06 -13.75 9.87
C ALA A 130 19.24 -12.81 10.22
N ARG A 131 19.25 -12.32 11.47
CA ARG A 131 20.28 -11.35 11.93
C ARG A 131 21.70 -11.93 11.95
N PRO A 132 22.70 -11.20 11.42
CA PRO A 132 22.60 -9.93 10.68
C PRO A 132 21.96 -10.13 9.32
N ALA A 133 20.97 -9.27 8.95
CA ALA A 133 20.23 -9.42 7.72
C ALA A 133 21.10 -9.15 6.49
N SER A 134 21.04 -10.05 5.52
CA SER A 134 21.62 -9.91 4.20
C SER A 134 20.66 -10.40 3.13
N VAL A 135 20.87 -10.05 1.87
CA VAL A 135 20.03 -10.55 0.77
C VAL A 135 20.33 -12.04 0.58
N TYR A 136 19.31 -12.87 0.80
CA TYR A 136 19.38 -14.31 0.54
C TYR A 136 19.10 -14.62 -0.93
N SER A 137 18.00 -14.08 -1.47
CA SER A 137 17.62 -14.29 -2.86
C SER A 137 16.85 -13.09 -3.42
N ILE A 138 16.83 -12.99 -4.76
CA ILE A 138 16.01 -12.04 -5.50
C ILE A 138 15.18 -12.85 -6.51
N ASN A 139 13.87 -12.77 -6.39
CA ASN A 139 12.93 -13.55 -7.16
C ASN A 139 12.08 -12.63 -8.04
N GLU A 140 12.10 -12.79 -9.37
CA GLU A 140 11.20 -12.09 -10.28
C GLU A 140 9.89 -12.88 -10.38
N ILE A 141 8.78 -12.26 -10.03
CA ILE A 141 7.47 -12.90 -9.96
C ILE A 141 6.81 -12.82 -11.34
N ASP A 142 6.62 -13.97 -11.98
CA ASP A 142 6.09 -14.12 -13.34
C ASP A 142 4.56 -14.32 -13.40
N LEU A 143 3.83 -13.70 -12.49
CA LEU A 143 2.36 -13.67 -12.52
C LEU A 143 1.87 -12.57 -13.48
N ASP A 144 0.68 -12.78 -14.07
CA ASP A 144 0.09 -11.81 -14.99
C ASP A 144 -0.14 -10.45 -14.29
N LYS A 145 0.56 -9.42 -14.80
CA LYS A 145 0.51 -8.06 -14.26
C LYS A 145 -0.81 -7.32 -14.53
N LYS A 146 -1.68 -7.88 -15.37
CA LYS A 146 -3.01 -7.33 -15.64
C LYS A 146 -4.04 -7.75 -14.60
N LEU A 147 -3.75 -8.81 -13.85
CA LEU A 147 -4.62 -9.33 -12.81
C LEU A 147 -4.47 -8.53 -11.52
N THR A 148 -5.57 -8.46 -10.75
CA THR A 148 -5.53 -7.91 -9.38
C THR A 148 -4.76 -8.86 -8.45
N PRO A 149 -4.25 -8.38 -7.32
CA PRO A 149 -3.62 -9.22 -6.29
C PRO A 149 -4.47 -10.43 -5.89
N LEU A 150 -5.78 -10.26 -5.76
CA LEU A 150 -6.70 -11.36 -5.44
C LEU A 150 -6.74 -12.40 -6.57
N GLN A 151 -6.86 -11.96 -7.83
CA GLN A 151 -6.86 -12.85 -9.00
C GLN A 151 -5.52 -13.56 -9.21
N ARG A 152 -4.39 -12.90 -8.87
CA ARG A 152 -3.06 -13.54 -8.93
C ARG A 152 -2.95 -14.73 -7.98
N ARG A 153 -3.62 -14.70 -6.84
CA ARG A 153 -3.65 -15.82 -5.87
C ARG A 153 -4.33 -17.07 -6.43
N GLU A 154 -5.18 -16.92 -7.45
CA GLU A 154 -5.88 -18.02 -8.12
C GLU A 154 -5.05 -18.65 -9.25
N GLN A 155 -3.93 -18.04 -9.65
CA GLN A 155 -3.07 -18.59 -10.70
C GLN A 155 -2.32 -19.84 -10.20
N PRO A 156 -2.18 -20.89 -11.03
CA PRO A 156 -1.45 -22.12 -10.64
C PRO A 156 0.00 -21.85 -10.20
N GLN A 157 0.65 -20.85 -10.80
CA GLN A 157 2.02 -20.47 -10.46
C GLN A 157 2.15 -19.88 -9.05
N PHE A 158 1.05 -19.37 -8.47
CA PHE A 158 1.08 -18.76 -7.14
C PHE A 158 1.54 -19.75 -6.06
N SER A 159 1.01 -20.98 -6.09
CA SER A 159 1.40 -22.02 -5.11
C SER A 159 2.87 -22.43 -5.26
N LEU A 160 3.40 -22.45 -6.47
CA LEU A 160 4.82 -22.76 -6.73
C LEU A 160 5.74 -21.67 -6.14
N TRP A 161 5.35 -20.40 -6.32
CA TRP A 161 6.06 -19.26 -5.70
C TRP A 161 5.98 -19.30 -4.19
N PHE A 162 4.80 -19.63 -3.64
CA PHE A 162 4.63 -19.71 -2.19
C PHE A 162 5.54 -20.79 -1.58
N GLU A 163 5.55 -22.01 -2.16
CA GLU A 163 6.42 -23.08 -1.69
C GLU A 163 7.90 -22.72 -1.78
N LYS A 164 8.32 -22.08 -2.87
CA LYS A 164 9.70 -21.64 -3.06
C LYS A 164 10.12 -20.65 -1.98
N LEU A 165 9.36 -19.56 -1.83
CA LEU A 165 9.69 -18.50 -0.86
C LEU A 165 9.59 -19.00 0.59
N TRP A 166 8.64 -19.90 0.88
CA TRP A 166 8.55 -20.55 2.18
C TRP A 166 9.81 -21.33 2.54
N ARG A 167 10.35 -22.09 1.59
CA ARG A 167 11.61 -22.83 1.79
C ARG A 167 12.81 -21.87 1.97
N GLU A 168 12.88 -20.80 1.19
CA GLU A 168 13.94 -19.81 1.29
C GLU A 168 13.92 -19.06 2.63
N LEU A 169 12.73 -18.79 3.20
CA LEU A 169 12.60 -18.13 4.51
C LEU A 169 12.94 -19.05 5.70
N ASN A 170 12.88 -20.36 5.52
CA ASN A 170 13.14 -21.35 6.57
C ASN A 170 14.50 -22.06 6.37
N ALA A 171 15.32 -21.60 5.43
CA ALA A 171 16.67 -22.12 5.19
C ALA A 171 17.69 -21.46 6.11
#